data_092c549a34b4546265131db7f38ab393
#
_entry.id   092c549a34b4546265131db7f38ab393
#
_cell.length_a   1.000
_cell.length_b   1.000
_cell.length_c   1.000
_cell.angle_alpha   90.00
_cell.angle_beta   90.00
_cell.angle_gamma   90.00
#
_symmetry.space_group_name_H-M   'P 1'
#
loop_
_entity.id
_entity.type
_entity.pdbx_description
1 polymer ?
#
loop_
_entity_poly.entity_id
_entity_poly.type
_entity_poly.pdbx_seq_one_letter_code
_entity_poly.pdbx_strand_id
1 'polypeptide(L)'
;FSLPLGVLAQNSDSYTFPIRPNKSNFLSGTMGELRSSHFHAGIDIKTGGQIGEPVHATKRGYITRIKVSTYGYGNALYMLHPDGNTSVYAHLNEFAPEIQEYVRDEQYKKQTYEIELFPQPYQFAFKTQEVIGISGNTGGSLGPHLHFEIRDAQQRVLNPLHYGFKEVRDNIPPILQGFAVRPMDIEARVFNKYERADIRIDRTAFDYKAMDTVKAFGHVGLELWGHDKLNGSANKNGISIIEVEVNGETYYKQDIDVMSFGLQRHILVHYPYDVKRTEGPKYHKLYVEDGNKLKFYETTNQNGLLKIENNKVYEIEIKMYDPYGNKSTLDLIIKGEAPKQFLQESIDFELDQIDYRIKKDILKIYTSNNCEKEEEEELNLNIGGTVKTIKPSYFLDETA
;
A
#
# COMPACT_ATOMS: atom_id res chain seq x y z
N PHE A 1 30.04 10.77 49.69
CA PHE A 1 30.18 9.62 48.82
C PHE A 1 29.35 9.92 47.54
N SER A 2 30.02 10.40 46.49
CA SER A 2 29.45 10.57 45.18
C SER A 2 29.59 9.26 44.42
N LEU A 3 28.44 8.67 44.03
CA LEU A 3 28.41 7.56 43.11
C LEU A 3 28.73 8.10 41.68
N PRO A 4 29.58 7.42 40.91
CA PRO A 4 29.85 7.83 39.54
C PRO A 4 28.60 7.58 38.67
N LEU A 5 28.22 8.58 37.88
CA LEU A 5 27.29 8.40 36.75
C LEU A 5 27.84 7.30 35.84
N GLY A 6 27.23 6.14 35.90
CA GLY A 6 27.47 5.09 34.92
C GLY A 6 27.10 5.59 33.53
N VAL A 7 28.11 5.81 32.72
CA VAL A 7 27.95 5.90 31.27
C VAL A 7 27.30 4.57 30.83
N LEU A 8 26.01 4.57 30.53
CA LEU A 8 25.36 3.45 29.89
C LEU A 8 26.11 3.24 28.57
N ALA A 9 26.95 2.22 28.53
CA ALA A 9 27.57 1.75 27.31
C ALA A 9 26.41 1.48 26.34
N GLN A 10 26.32 2.29 25.29
CA GLN A 10 25.40 2.03 24.18
C GLN A 10 25.67 0.61 23.71
N ASN A 11 24.65 -0.23 23.76
CA ASN A 11 24.75 -1.61 23.33
C ASN A 11 25.31 -1.60 21.91
N SER A 12 26.53 -2.06 21.69
CA SER A 12 27.28 -1.97 20.43
C SER A 12 26.59 -2.71 19.26
N ASP A 13 25.45 -3.30 19.54
CA ASP A 13 24.65 -4.12 18.61
C ASP A 13 23.33 -3.48 18.18
N SER A 14 23.01 -2.26 18.63
CA SER A 14 21.81 -1.52 18.22
C SER A 14 22.03 -0.80 16.89
N TYR A 15 20.96 -0.65 16.12
CA TYR A 15 20.95 0.19 14.92
C TYR A 15 20.96 1.67 15.30
N THR A 16 21.68 2.49 14.53
CA THR A 16 21.73 3.96 14.69
C THR A 16 21.11 4.64 13.47
N PHE A 17 20.54 5.81 13.67
CA PHE A 17 19.91 6.53 12.56
C PHE A 17 20.96 7.00 11.54
N PRO A 18 20.73 6.79 10.22
CA PRO A 18 21.78 6.94 9.22
C PRO A 18 22.11 8.39 8.84
N ILE A 19 21.27 9.36 9.17
CA ILE A 19 21.47 10.80 8.93
C ILE A 19 21.40 11.54 10.26
N ARG A 20 22.41 12.37 10.55
CA ARG A 20 22.45 13.18 11.77
C ARG A 20 22.07 12.37 13.01
N PRO A 21 22.76 11.26 13.31
CA PRO A 21 22.43 10.43 14.46
C PRO A 21 22.40 11.25 15.76
N ASN A 22 21.50 10.87 16.67
CA ASN A 22 21.21 11.56 17.94
C ASN A 22 20.65 12.99 17.82
N LYS A 23 20.19 13.42 16.64
CA LYS A 23 19.48 14.69 16.43
C LYS A 23 18.08 14.41 15.92
N SER A 24 17.14 15.30 16.22
CA SER A 24 15.77 15.19 15.65
C SER A 24 15.80 15.19 14.14
N ASN A 25 15.08 14.25 13.53
CA ASN A 25 14.97 14.07 12.11
C ASN A 25 13.49 13.97 11.67
N PHE A 26 13.25 14.24 10.40
CA PHE A 26 11.91 14.23 9.80
C PHE A 26 11.90 13.34 8.59
N LEU A 27 10.75 12.68 8.35
CA LEU A 27 10.54 11.83 7.18
C LEU A 27 9.66 12.54 6.14
N SER A 28 9.85 12.18 4.90
CA SER A 28 8.97 12.53 3.79
C SER A 28 8.16 11.33 3.27
N GLY A 29 8.49 10.12 3.71
CA GLY A 29 7.78 8.90 3.40
C GLY A 29 8.10 7.79 4.40
N THR A 30 7.15 6.90 4.65
CA THR A 30 7.30 5.72 5.51
C THR A 30 7.07 4.43 4.73
N MET A 31 7.47 3.30 5.30
CA MET A 31 7.24 1.99 4.71
C MET A 31 5.73 1.73 4.56
N GLY A 32 5.37 1.03 3.49
CA GLY A 32 3.99 0.67 3.19
C GLY A 32 3.15 1.78 2.55
N GLU A 33 3.68 2.99 2.36
CA GLU A 33 2.97 4.06 1.68
C GLU A 33 2.56 3.66 0.26
N LEU A 34 1.30 3.91 -0.10
CA LEU A 34 0.76 3.57 -1.40
C LEU A 34 1.29 4.52 -2.48
N ARG A 35 2.38 4.15 -3.16
CA ARG A 35 2.90 4.87 -4.34
C ARG A 35 2.06 4.54 -5.59
N SER A 36 2.36 5.12 -6.73
CA SER A 36 1.56 4.92 -7.96
C SER A 36 1.64 3.50 -8.52
N SER A 37 2.76 2.81 -8.34
CA SER A 37 3.04 1.50 -8.96
C SER A 37 3.65 0.46 -8.01
N HIS A 38 3.95 0.83 -6.76
CA HIS A 38 4.57 -0.03 -5.77
C HIS A 38 4.31 0.49 -4.36
N PHE A 39 4.45 -0.36 -3.35
CA PHE A 39 4.53 0.08 -1.96
C PHE A 39 5.91 0.68 -1.70
N HIS A 40 5.96 1.73 -0.91
CA HIS A 40 7.23 2.28 -0.47
C HIS A 40 7.97 1.27 0.43
N ALA A 41 9.22 0.96 0.07
CA ALA A 41 9.98 -0.14 0.65
C ALA A 41 10.87 0.28 1.84
N GLY A 42 10.72 1.47 2.38
CA GLY A 42 11.57 1.96 3.45
C GLY A 42 11.09 3.27 4.03
N ILE A 43 12.02 4.07 4.51
CA ILE A 43 11.77 5.44 4.97
C ILE A 43 12.55 6.44 4.12
N ASP A 44 11.94 7.58 3.82
CA ASP A 44 12.57 8.70 3.14
C ASP A 44 12.95 9.77 4.17
N ILE A 45 14.23 9.93 4.45
CA ILE A 45 14.76 10.82 5.47
C ILE A 45 15.07 12.19 4.86
N LYS A 46 14.45 13.24 5.37
CA LYS A 46 14.65 14.62 4.88
C LYS A 46 16.08 15.12 5.13
N THR A 47 16.66 15.75 4.12
CA THR A 47 17.96 16.42 4.17
C THR A 47 17.83 17.94 4.03
N GLY A 48 16.66 18.51 4.40
CA GLY A 48 16.42 19.96 4.28
C GLY A 48 16.26 20.44 2.83
N GLY A 49 15.97 19.54 1.88
CA GLY A 49 15.89 19.86 0.46
C GLY A 49 17.24 20.08 -0.21
N GLN A 50 18.34 19.66 0.41
CA GLN A 50 19.70 19.81 -0.08
C GLN A 50 20.42 18.47 -0.14
N ILE A 51 21.35 18.35 -1.07
CA ILE A 51 22.33 17.27 -1.10
C ILE A 51 23.50 17.61 -0.15
N GLY A 52 24.29 16.60 0.25
CA GLY A 52 25.56 16.86 0.94
C GLY A 52 25.58 16.44 2.41
N GLU A 53 24.49 15.90 2.97
CA GLU A 53 24.50 15.38 4.35
C GLU A 53 25.29 14.05 4.41
N PRO A 54 26.20 13.89 5.39
CA PRO A 54 26.87 12.62 5.61
C PRO A 54 25.89 11.48 5.90
N VAL A 55 26.06 10.37 5.20
CA VAL A 55 25.31 9.13 5.41
C VAL A 55 26.18 8.16 6.18
N HIS A 56 25.66 7.69 7.32
CA HIS A 56 26.39 6.84 8.26
C HIS A 56 25.92 5.39 8.18
N ALA A 57 26.85 4.45 8.35
CA ALA A 57 26.51 3.06 8.53
C ALA A 57 25.61 2.90 9.78
N THR A 58 24.40 2.40 9.60
CA THR A 58 23.42 2.24 10.67
C THR A 58 23.84 1.21 11.72
N LYS A 59 24.69 0.26 11.33
CA LYS A 59 25.30 -0.79 12.15
C LYS A 59 26.59 -1.24 11.49
N ARG A 60 27.57 -1.79 12.25
CA ARG A 60 28.77 -2.38 11.67
C ARG A 60 28.42 -3.44 10.62
N GLY A 61 29.24 -3.56 9.61
CA GLY A 61 29.05 -4.55 8.55
C GLY A 61 29.99 -4.30 7.36
N TYR A 62 29.65 -4.85 6.20
CA TYR A 62 30.41 -4.63 4.97
C TYR A 62 29.48 -4.51 3.77
N ILE A 63 29.95 -3.78 2.75
CA ILE A 63 29.20 -3.56 1.52
C ILE A 63 29.21 -4.85 0.69
N THR A 64 28.04 -5.37 0.36
CA THR A 64 27.84 -6.57 -0.46
C THR A 64 27.42 -6.23 -1.88
N ARG A 65 26.86 -5.04 -2.10
CA ARG A 65 26.39 -4.61 -3.43
C ARG A 65 26.47 -3.10 -3.53
N ILE A 66 26.93 -2.63 -4.67
CA ILE A 66 26.95 -1.22 -5.05
C ILE A 66 26.21 -1.09 -6.37
N LYS A 67 25.31 -0.13 -6.47
CA LYS A 67 24.57 0.13 -7.71
C LYS A 67 24.67 1.60 -8.08
N VAL A 68 24.93 1.86 -9.35
CA VAL A 68 24.83 3.17 -10.01
C VAL A 68 23.82 3.04 -11.13
N SER A 69 22.75 3.84 -11.09
CA SER A 69 21.69 3.81 -12.09
C SER A 69 21.09 5.20 -12.28
N THR A 70 20.60 5.48 -13.46
CA THR A 70 19.87 6.72 -13.77
C THR A 70 18.41 6.65 -13.32
N TYR A 71 17.91 5.47 -12.91
CA TYR A 71 16.54 5.22 -12.48
C TYR A 71 16.47 4.54 -11.11
N GLY A 72 15.26 4.48 -10.54
CA GLY A 72 14.99 3.80 -9.28
C GLY A 72 15.86 4.37 -8.15
N TYR A 73 16.64 3.56 -7.49
CA TYR A 73 17.47 3.95 -6.35
C TYR A 73 18.67 4.86 -6.68
N GLY A 74 18.98 5.06 -7.97
CA GLY A 74 20.15 5.85 -8.34
C GLY A 74 21.45 5.21 -7.84
N ASN A 75 22.27 6.00 -7.15
CA ASN A 75 23.45 5.51 -6.44
C ASN A 75 23.03 4.88 -5.13
N ALA A 76 23.27 3.58 -4.96
CA ALA A 76 22.83 2.85 -3.78
C ALA A 76 23.92 1.89 -3.25
N LEU A 77 23.96 1.79 -1.91
CA LEU A 77 24.78 0.84 -1.17
C LEU A 77 23.89 -0.17 -0.44
N TYR A 78 24.32 -1.42 -0.44
CA TYR A 78 23.73 -2.52 0.32
C TYR A 78 24.78 -3.04 1.29
N MET A 79 24.50 -2.97 2.57
CA MET A 79 25.44 -3.31 3.63
C MET A 79 24.90 -4.46 4.48
N LEU A 80 25.60 -5.58 4.50
CA LEU A 80 25.26 -6.75 5.31
C LEU A 80 25.81 -6.59 6.73
N HIS A 81 24.97 -6.87 7.71
CA HIS A 81 25.24 -6.78 9.12
C HIS A 81 25.44 -8.16 9.78
N PRO A 82 26.09 -8.23 10.95
CA PRO A 82 26.34 -9.51 11.66
C PRO A 82 25.09 -10.27 12.05
N ASP A 83 23.93 -9.61 12.18
CA ASP A 83 22.63 -10.24 12.46
C ASP A 83 21.93 -10.81 11.24
N GLY A 84 22.56 -10.75 10.04
CA GLY A 84 22.04 -11.24 8.78
C GLY A 84 21.12 -10.28 8.04
N ASN A 85 20.81 -9.13 8.62
CA ASN A 85 20.04 -8.09 7.94
C ASN A 85 20.93 -7.28 6.97
N THR A 86 20.32 -6.71 5.96
CA THR A 86 20.96 -5.81 5.01
C THR A 86 20.31 -4.43 5.10
N SER A 87 21.10 -3.38 5.33
CA SER A 87 20.64 -2.01 5.14
C SER A 87 20.88 -1.53 3.71
N VAL A 88 19.95 -0.73 3.20
CA VAL A 88 20.02 -0.13 1.86
C VAL A 88 19.98 1.38 2.00
N TYR A 89 20.93 2.05 1.35
CA TYR A 89 21.05 3.50 1.32
C TYR A 89 20.98 3.94 -0.13
N ALA A 90 19.98 4.72 -0.50
CA ALA A 90 19.74 5.08 -1.90
C ALA A 90 19.65 6.59 -2.13
N HIS A 91 19.63 6.98 -3.40
CA HIS A 91 19.66 8.35 -3.88
C HIS A 91 20.92 9.12 -3.49
N LEU A 92 22.03 8.40 -3.24
CA LEU A 92 23.30 8.99 -2.81
C LEU A 92 23.87 9.92 -3.90
N ASN A 93 24.50 11.02 -3.48
CA ASN A 93 25.30 11.87 -4.36
C ASN A 93 26.67 11.27 -4.62
N GLU A 94 27.33 10.82 -3.57
CA GLU A 94 28.67 10.26 -3.58
C GLU A 94 28.77 9.08 -2.61
N PHE A 95 29.65 8.16 -2.91
CA PHE A 95 30.07 7.09 -1.99
C PHE A 95 31.25 7.53 -1.14
N ALA A 96 31.60 6.78 -0.09
CA ALA A 96 32.86 6.95 0.60
C ALA A 96 34.05 6.88 -0.41
N PRO A 97 35.15 7.60 -0.17
CA PRO A 97 36.22 7.77 -1.18
C PRO A 97 36.73 6.46 -1.77
N GLU A 98 36.98 5.44 -0.97
CA GLU A 98 37.44 4.13 -1.42
C GLU A 98 36.43 3.38 -2.27
N ILE A 99 35.13 3.51 -1.96
CA ILE A 99 34.06 2.94 -2.79
C ILE A 99 33.93 3.73 -4.09
N GLN A 100 34.00 5.05 -4.02
CA GLN A 100 33.88 5.94 -5.17
C GLN A 100 34.98 5.69 -6.19
N GLU A 101 36.23 5.48 -5.75
CA GLU A 101 37.35 5.13 -6.60
C GLU A 101 37.14 3.76 -7.25
N TYR A 102 36.76 2.75 -6.49
CA TYR A 102 36.45 1.41 -7.00
C TYR A 102 35.33 1.44 -8.06
N VAL A 103 34.24 2.17 -7.82
CA VAL A 103 33.15 2.31 -8.78
C VAL A 103 33.61 2.96 -10.06
N ARG A 104 34.37 4.05 -9.95
CA ARG A 104 34.92 4.78 -11.12
C ARG A 104 35.82 3.90 -11.96
N ASP A 105 36.72 3.16 -11.34
CA ASP A 105 37.63 2.25 -12.03
C ASP A 105 36.89 1.17 -12.79
N GLU A 106 35.88 0.57 -12.18
CA GLU A 106 35.03 -0.45 -12.82
C GLU A 106 34.16 0.14 -13.95
N GLN A 107 33.67 1.39 -13.81
CA GLN A 107 32.96 2.10 -14.87
C GLN A 107 33.88 2.33 -16.08
N TYR A 108 35.13 2.77 -15.87
CA TYR A 108 36.11 2.95 -16.95
C TYR A 108 36.50 1.62 -17.61
N LYS A 109 36.75 0.57 -16.83
CA LYS A 109 37.04 -0.77 -17.37
C LYS A 109 35.90 -1.31 -18.25
N LYS A 110 34.66 -1.12 -17.81
CA LYS A 110 33.47 -1.61 -18.52
C LYS A 110 32.90 -0.63 -19.55
N GLN A 111 33.46 0.58 -19.65
CA GLN A 111 33.00 1.66 -20.52
C GLN A 111 31.51 1.93 -20.40
N THR A 112 30.99 1.97 -19.17
CA THR A 112 29.57 2.21 -18.86
C THR A 112 29.40 3.07 -17.61
N TYR A 113 28.39 3.95 -17.60
CA TYR A 113 28.04 4.73 -16.43
C TYR A 113 27.21 3.90 -15.43
N GLU A 114 26.21 3.19 -15.94
CA GLU A 114 25.39 2.33 -15.08
C GLU A 114 26.13 1.05 -14.78
N ILE A 115 26.24 0.73 -13.48
CA ILE A 115 27.01 -0.43 -13.06
C ILE A 115 26.40 -1.04 -11.80
N GLU A 116 26.55 -2.34 -11.71
CA GLU A 116 26.22 -3.10 -10.52
C GLU A 116 27.41 -3.96 -10.14
N LEU A 117 27.91 -3.78 -8.92
CA LEU A 117 29.11 -4.39 -8.41
C LEU A 117 28.82 -5.18 -7.14
N PHE A 118 29.52 -6.30 -7.00
CA PHE A 118 29.45 -7.17 -5.83
C PHE A 118 30.87 -7.32 -5.26
N PRO A 119 31.27 -6.43 -4.33
CA PRO A 119 32.60 -6.50 -3.73
C PRO A 119 32.83 -7.82 -2.98
N GLN A 120 34.10 -8.17 -2.83
CA GLN A 120 34.46 -9.33 -2.01
C GLN A 120 34.01 -9.12 -0.55
N PRO A 121 33.67 -10.18 0.20
CA PRO A 121 33.35 -10.06 1.61
C PRO A 121 34.41 -9.27 2.37
N TYR A 122 33.98 -8.29 3.15
CA TYR A 122 34.81 -7.38 3.96
C TYR A 122 35.75 -6.45 3.16
N GLN A 123 35.68 -6.39 1.83
CA GLN A 123 36.47 -5.45 1.02
C GLN A 123 36.22 -4.00 1.44
N PHE A 124 34.96 -3.65 1.71
CA PHE A 124 34.56 -2.36 2.26
C PHE A 124 33.78 -2.60 3.55
N ALA A 125 34.50 -2.67 4.65
CA ALA A 125 33.95 -2.89 5.98
C ALA A 125 33.91 -1.58 6.76
N PHE A 126 32.78 -1.32 7.43
CA PHE A 126 32.55 -0.09 8.20
C PHE A 126 32.07 -0.44 9.61
N LYS A 127 32.47 0.39 10.57
CA LYS A 127 31.91 0.39 11.91
C LYS A 127 30.59 1.15 11.94
N THR A 128 29.79 0.93 12.98
CA THR A 128 28.60 1.73 13.25
C THR A 128 28.95 3.22 13.28
N GLN A 129 28.16 4.04 12.63
CA GLN A 129 28.31 5.51 12.50
C GLN A 129 29.49 5.99 11.64
N GLU A 130 30.26 5.12 11.02
CA GLU A 130 31.21 5.57 9.99
C GLU A 130 30.49 6.10 8.75
N VAL A 131 31.06 7.12 8.12
CA VAL A 131 30.49 7.72 6.89
C VAL A 131 30.72 6.80 5.72
N ILE A 132 29.64 6.38 5.07
CA ILE A 132 29.66 5.48 3.90
C ILE A 132 29.33 6.19 2.59
N GLY A 133 28.86 7.44 2.66
CA GLY A 133 28.50 8.23 1.49
C GLY A 133 27.89 9.57 1.88
N ILE A 134 27.41 10.27 0.88
CA ILE A 134 26.78 11.59 0.99
C ILE A 134 25.38 11.53 0.39
N SER A 135 24.40 12.10 1.08
CA SER A 135 23.02 12.15 0.62
C SER A 135 22.87 12.97 -0.67
N GLY A 136 21.94 12.58 -1.52
CA GLY A 136 21.79 13.18 -2.83
C GLY A 136 20.35 13.21 -3.33
N ASN A 137 20.23 13.15 -4.65
CA ASN A 137 18.96 13.15 -5.39
C ASN A 137 19.09 12.33 -6.69
N THR A 138 19.89 11.26 -6.69
CA THR A 138 20.12 10.44 -7.89
C THR A 138 18.98 9.45 -8.13
N GLY A 139 18.83 8.98 -9.37
CA GLY A 139 17.79 8.03 -9.75
C GLY A 139 16.40 8.63 -9.85
N GLY A 140 15.39 7.90 -9.42
CA GLY A 140 13.95 8.27 -9.52
C GLY A 140 13.45 9.15 -8.39
N SER A 141 14.28 10.07 -7.86
CA SER A 141 13.93 10.95 -6.76
C SER A 141 13.37 12.29 -7.24
N LEU A 142 12.34 12.81 -6.58
CA LEU A 142 11.71 14.12 -6.87
C LEU A 142 12.34 15.28 -6.08
N GLY A 143 13.23 15.00 -5.15
CA GLY A 143 13.92 16.00 -4.34
C GLY A 143 14.92 15.37 -3.37
N PRO A 144 15.94 16.12 -2.89
CA PRO A 144 17.00 15.58 -2.05
C PRO A 144 16.48 14.94 -0.77
N HIS A 145 16.81 13.66 -0.56
CA HIS A 145 16.55 12.87 0.64
C HIS A 145 17.44 11.63 0.66
N LEU A 146 17.50 10.94 1.79
CA LEU A 146 18.03 9.58 1.86
C LEU A 146 16.87 8.59 1.89
N HIS A 147 16.77 7.70 0.90
CA HIS A 147 15.93 6.51 1.01
C HIS A 147 16.68 5.42 1.76
N PHE A 148 16.10 4.91 2.83
CA PHE A 148 16.72 3.94 3.72
C PHE A 148 15.81 2.74 3.97
N GLU A 149 16.39 1.52 3.84
CA GLU A 149 15.68 0.27 4.10
C GLU A 149 16.47 -0.64 5.04
N ILE A 150 15.76 -1.54 5.70
CA ILE A 150 16.32 -2.71 6.35
C ILE A 150 15.64 -3.93 5.73
N ARG A 151 16.44 -4.90 5.31
CA ARG A 151 15.97 -6.16 4.72
C ARG A 151 16.50 -7.35 5.51
N ASP A 152 15.69 -8.38 5.64
CA ASP A 152 16.15 -9.65 6.20
C ASP A 152 16.93 -10.50 5.17
N ALA A 153 17.39 -11.67 5.62
CA ALA A 153 18.14 -12.62 4.79
C ALA A 153 17.35 -13.14 3.58
N GLN A 154 16.01 -13.09 3.63
CA GLN A 154 15.12 -13.44 2.52
C GLN A 154 14.80 -12.24 1.62
N GLN A 155 15.46 -11.11 1.80
CA GLN A 155 15.22 -9.85 1.09
C GLN A 155 13.78 -9.31 1.28
N ARG A 156 13.12 -9.64 2.40
CA ARG A 156 11.90 -8.98 2.80
C ARG A 156 12.25 -7.64 3.41
N VAL A 157 11.52 -6.63 3.05
CA VAL A 157 11.66 -5.30 3.65
C VAL A 157 11.01 -5.32 5.02
N LEU A 158 11.73 -4.82 6.01
CA LEU A 158 11.30 -4.67 7.40
C LEU A 158 11.10 -3.18 7.69
N ASN A 159 10.10 -2.83 8.48
CA ASN A 159 9.86 -1.43 8.80
C ASN A 159 11.02 -0.86 9.65
N PRO A 160 11.79 0.11 9.10
CA PRO A 160 12.93 0.67 9.83
C PRO A 160 12.54 1.36 11.14
N LEU A 161 11.31 1.82 11.29
CA LEU A 161 10.85 2.51 12.50
C LEU A 161 10.77 1.60 13.73
N HIS A 162 10.76 0.28 13.55
CA HIS A 162 10.84 -0.68 14.67
C HIS A 162 12.25 -0.93 15.22
N TYR A 163 13.28 -0.29 14.63
CA TYR A 163 14.67 -0.47 15.06
C TYR A 163 15.12 0.51 16.16
N GLY A 164 14.15 1.17 16.84
CA GLY A 164 14.40 1.99 18.02
C GLY A 164 15.00 3.36 17.74
N PHE A 165 14.80 3.90 16.55
CA PHE A 165 15.23 5.24 16.17
C PHE A 165 14.48 6.31 16.96
N LYS A 166 15.22 7.00 17.86
CA LYS A 166 14.68 8.07 18.72
C LYS A 166 14.67 9.43 18.03
N GLU A 167 15.30 9.51 16.88
CA GLU A 167 15.44 10.71 16.05
C GLU A 167 14.13 11.11 15.38
N VAL A 168 13.26 10.15 15.13
CA VAL A 168 11.90 10.36 14.60
C VAL A 168 10.90 10.12 15.73
N ARG A 169 9.98 11.07 15.91
CA ARG A 169 8.95 10.99 16.96
C ARG A 169 7.58 11.07 16.34
N ASP A 170 6.67 10.32 16.92
CA ASP A 170 5.27 10.40 16.57
C ASP A 170 4.33 10.12 17.74
N ASN A 171 3.28 10.94 17.83
CA ASN A 171 2.15 10.79 18.73
C ASN A 171 0.84 11.20 18.06
N ILE A 172 0.80 11.19 16.72
CA ILE A 172 -0.36 11.60 15.93
C ILE A 172 -1.00 10.33 15.37
N PRO A 173 -2.20 9.94 15.83
CA PRO A 173 -2.89 8.79 15.28
C PRO A 173 -3.19 8.94 13.79
N PRO A 174 -3.28 7.83 13.03
CA PRO A 174 -3.65 7.82 11.63
C PRO A 174 -4.94 8.59 11.36
N ILE A 175 -5.02 9.25 10.22
CA ILE A 175 -6.12 10.13 9.83
C ILE A 175 -6.93 9.47 8.73
N LEU A 176 -8.19 9.16 9.02
CA LEU A 176 -9.16 8.71 8.04
C LEU A 176 -9.63 9.88 7.18
N GLN A 177 -9.68 9.70 5.86
CA GLN A 177 -10.13 10.70 4.89
C GLN A 177 -11.40 10.28 4.15
N GLY A 178 -11.62 8.98 4.00
CA GLY A 178 -12.81 8.44 3.35
C GLY A 178 -12.98 6.96 3.62
N PHE A 179 -14.22 6.52 3.55
CA PHE A 179 -14.58 5.13 3.69
C PHE A 179 -15.70 4.79 2.71
N ALA A 180 -15.66 3.61 2.13
CA ALA A 180 -16.67 3.16 1.18
C ALA A 180 -16.98 1.68 1.36
N VAL A 181 -18.18 1.31 0.91
CA VAL A 181 -18.66 -0.06 0.82
C VAL A 181 -18.97 -0.38 -0.63
N ARG A 182 -18.48 -1.51 -1.12
CA ARG A 182 -18.58 -1.95 -2.52
C ARG A 182 -19.35 -3.27 -2.60
N PRO A 183 -20.39 -3.39 -3.44
CA PRO A 183 -20.99 -4.70 -3.77
C PRO A 183 -19.98 -5.53 -4.55
N MET A 184 -19.83 -6.82 -4.20
CA MET A 184 -18.79 -7.71 -4.73
C MET A 184 -19.32 -8.91 -5.50
N ASP A 185 -20.61 -9.18 -5.46
CA ASP A 185 -21.28 -10.18 -6.29
C ASP A 185 -22.55 -9.60 -6.95
N ILE A 186 -23.10 -10.33 -7.89
CA ILE A 186 -24.25 -9.85 -8.68
C ILE A 186 -25.51 -9.61 -7.83
N GLU A 187 -25.65 -10.31 -6.73
CA GLU A 187 -26.79 -10.17 -5.80
C GLU A 187 -26.58 -9.03 -4.81
N ALA A 188 -25.32 -8.63 -4.59
CA ALA A 188 -24.98 -7.64 -3.59
C ALA A 188 -25.54 -6.26 -3.91
N ARG A 189 -25.99 -5.56 -2.88
CA ARG A 189 -26.48 -4.18 -2.95
C ARG A 189 -25.98 -3.37 -1.77
N VAL A 190 -25.69 -2.12 -2.01
CA VAL A 190 -25.44 -1.09 -0.99
C VAL A 190 -26.42 0.04 -1.23
N PHE A 191 -27.22 0.39 -0.20
CA PHE A 191 -28.34 1.31 -0.34
C PHE A 191 -29.28 0.97 -1.53
N ASN A 192 -29.55 -0.32 -1.71
CA ASN A 192 -30.40 -0.89 -2.77
C ASN A 192 -29.83 -0.67 -4.20
N LYS A 193 -28.51 -0.40 -4.34
CA LYS A 193 -27.84 -0.19 -5.64
C LYS A 193 -26.67 -1.13 -5.81
N TYR A 194 -26.40 -1.50 -7.06
CA TYR A 194 -25.15 -2.19 -7.44
C TYR A 194 -24.06 -1.15 -7.74
N GLU A 195 -23.70 -0.37 -6.75
CA GLU A 195 -22.73 0.71 -6.87
C GLU A 195 -21.92 0.83 -5.58
N ARG A 196 -20.62 1.14 -5.72
CA ARG A 196 -19.78 1.55 -4.60
C ARG A 196 -20.38 2.81 -3.95
N ALA A 197 -20.53 2.78 -2.65
CA ALA A 197 -21.10 3.89 -1.89
C ALA A 197 -20.04 4.48 -0.94
N ASP A 198 -19.78 5.77 -1.07
CA ASP A 198 -19.02 6.52 -0.07
C ASP A 198 -19.88 6.76 1.17
N ILE A 199 -19.34 6.47 2.34
CA ILE A 199 -20.03 6.57 3.62
C ILE A 199 -19.65 7.90 4.28
N ARG A 200 -20.65 8.66 4.68
CA ARG A 200 -20.46 9.90 5.44
C ARG A 200 -19.97 9.57 6.84
N ILE A 201 -18.89 10.25 7.24
CA ILE A 201 -18.19 9.99 8.49
C ILE A 201 -18.20 11.27 9.32
N ASP A 202 -18.55 11.14 10.60
CA ASP A 202 -18.31 12.15 11.62
C ASP A 202 -16.98 11.88 12.34
N ARG A 203 -16.29 12.93 12.73
CA ARG A 203 -14.99 12.85 13.39
C ARG A 203 -15.05 13.43 14.79
N THR A 204 -14.63 12.65 15.77
CA THR A 204 -14.49 13.06 17.16
C THR A 204 -13.04 12.90 17.60
N ALA A 205 -12.26 13.98 17.62
CA ALA A 205 -10.81 13.94 17.87
C ALA A 205 -10.09 13.01 16.88
N PHE A 206 -9.72 11.78 17.29
CA PHE A 206 -9.06 10.79 16.43
C PHE A 206 -9.95 9.57 16.13
N ASP A 207 -11.15 9.54 16.66
CA ASP A 207 -12.14 8.50 16.38
C ASP A 207 -13.16 8.99 15.36
N TYR A 208 -13.71 8.05 14.62
CA TYR A 208 -14.63 8.29 13.52
C TYR A 208 -15.85 7.41 13.68
N LYS A 209 -16.98 7.91 13.20
CA LYS A 209 -18.22 7.15 13.19
C LYS A 209 -18.98 7.38 11.90
N ALA A 210 -19.55 6.32 11.32
CA ALA A 210 -20.49 6.48 10.22
C ALA A 210 -21.73 7.24 10.70
N MET A 211 -22.13 8.27 9.96
CA MET A 211 -23.28 9.12 10.34
C MET A 211 -24.60 8.37 10.20
N ASP A 212 -24.66 7.42 9.28
CA ASP A 212 -25.87 6.66 8.99
C ASP A 212 -25.58 5.15 9.07
N THR A 213 -26.62 4.36 9.38
CA THR A 213 -26.56 2.91 9.22
C THR A 213 -26.45 2.55 7.75
N VAL A 214 -25.45 1.78 7.38
CA VAL A 214 -25.25 1.27 6.02
C VAL A 214 -26.24 0.13 5.77
N LYS A 215 -27.09 0.26 4.74
CA LYS A 215 -27.97 -0.81 4.30
C LYS A 215 -27.29 -1.57 3.18
N ALA A 216 -27.10 -2.87 3.37
CA ALA A 216 -26.44 -3.71 2.38
C ALA A 216 -27.04 -5.11 2.33
N PHE A 217 -26.71 -5.86 1.29
CA PHE A 217 -27.07 -7.26 1.09
C PHE A 217 -26.04 -7.96 0.21
N GLY A 218 -25.86 -9.30 0.36
CA GLY A 218 -24.90 -10.08 -0.42
C GLY A 218 -23.46 -9.88 0.06
N HIS A 219 -22.48 -10.18 -0.79
CA HIS A 219 -21.08 -9.98 -0.44
C HIS A 219 -20.65 -8.53 -0.70
N VAL A 220 -20.08 -7.90 0.33
CA VAL A 220 -19.56 -6.55 0.22
C VAL A 220 -18.11 -6.47 0.65
N GLY A 221 -17.35 -5.60 -0.01
CA GLY A 221 -15.98 -5.24 0.33
C GLY A 221 -15.94 -3.86 1.00
N LEU A 222 -15.07 -3.71 1.98
CA LEU A 222 -14.82 -2.45 2.66
C LEU A 222 -13.59 -1.78 2.06
N GLU A 223 -13.62 -0.46 1.90
CA GLU A 223 -12.52 0.32 1.33
C GLU A 223 -12.23 1.54 2.20
N LEU A 224 -10.96 1.74 2.59
CA LEU A 224 -10.53 2.79 3.49
C LEU A 224 -9.47 3.69 2.83
N TRP A 225 -9.70 4.98 2.85
CA TRP A 225 -8.72 5.98 2.46
C TRP A 225 -8.26 6.79 3.67
N GLY A 226 -6.98 6.74 3.93
CA GLY A 226 -6.37 7.41 5.07
C GLY A 226 -4.88 7.62 4.86
N HIS A 227 -4.27 8.25 5.83
CA HIS A 227 -2.82 8.44 5.91
C HIS A 227 -2.40 8.68 7.35
N ASP A 228 -1.13 8.48 7.59
CA ASP A 228 -0.50 8.86 8.84
C ASP A 228 0.28 10.18 8.71
N LYS A 229 0.61 10.81 9.83
CA LYS A 229 1.46 11.99 9.94
C LYS A 229 2.42 11.84 11.10
N LEU A 230 3.65 12.23 10.85
CA LEU A 230 4.69 12.28 11.88
C LEU A 230 4.84 13.69 12.46
N ASN A 231 5.23 13.77 13.73
CA ASN A 231 5.48 15.05 14.40
C ASN A 231 6.49 15.91 13.62
N GLY A 232 6.15 17.18 13.42
CA GLY A 232 7.01 18.15 12.72
C GLY A 232 7.12 17.96 11.21
N SER A 233 6.30 17.07 10.61
CA SER A 233 6.22 16.87 9.16
C SER A 233 4.79 17.05 8.65
N ALA A 234 4.65 17.76 7.52
CA ALA A 234 3.36 17.91 6.84
C ALA A 234 3.06 16.75 5.86
N ASN A 235 4.01 15.84 5.67
CA ASN A 235 3.87 14.74 4.72
C ASN A 235 2.79 13.75 5.16
N LYS A 236 2.14 13.17 4.17
CA LYS A 236 1.18 12.07 4.35
C LYS A 236 1.92 10.76 4.17
N ASN A 237 1.94 9.97 5.22
CA ASN A 237 2.64 8.68 5.29
C ASN A 237 1.67 7.51 5.18
N GLY A 238 2.18 6.29 5.07
CA GLY A 238 1.38 5.06 5.06
C GLY A 238 0.84 4.72 6.45
N ILE A 239 -0.29 4.00 6.48
CA ILE A 239 -0.82 3.36 7.67
C ILE A 239 -0.19 1.97 7.75
N SER A 240 0.42 1.60 8.88
CA SER A 240 1.10 0.31 9.03
C SER A 240 0.13 -0.85 9.18
N ILE A 241 -0.83 -0.72 10.09
CA ILE A 241 -1.77 -1.80 10.40
C ILE A 241 -3.20 -1.28 10.26
N ILE A 242 -4.04 -2.06 9.57
CA ILE A 242 -5.49 -1.86 9.57
C ILE A 242 -6.14 -3.18 9.95
N GLU A 243 -7.00 -3.13 10.96
CA GLU A 243 -7.74 -4.28 11.48
C GLU A 243 -9.24 -4.01 11.40
N VAL A 244 -9.99 -4.99 10.95
CA VAL A 244 -11.46 -4.95 10.89
C VAL A 244 -12.02 -5.98 11.85
N GLU A 245 -12.81 -5.54 12.80
CA GLU A 245 -13.62 -6.40 13.67
C GLU A 245 -15.07 -6.37 13.23
N VAL A 246 -15.71 -7.52 13.26
CA VAL A 246 -17.14 -7.68 12.99
C VAL A 246 -17.77 -8.36 14.20
N ASN A 247 -18.71 -7.69 14.86
CA ASN A 247 -19.36 -8.17 16.10
C ASN A 247 -18.34 -8.56 17.19
N GLY A 248 -17.22 -7.85 17.28
CA GLY A 248 -16.16 -8.05 18.26
C GLY A 248 -15.13 -9.16 17.92
N GLU A 249 -15.21 -9.75 16.73
CA GLU A 249 -14.24 -10.75 16.27
C GLU A 249 -13.42 -10.19 15.11
N THR A 250 -12.10 -10.41 15.13
CA THR A 250 -11.20 -10.00 14.03
C THR A 250 -11.57 -10.74 12.75
N TYR A 251 -11.89 -9.97 11.72
CA TYR A 251 -12.34 -10.48 10.43
C TYR A 251 -11.30 -10.32 9.33
N TYR A 252 -10.57 -9.22 9.37
CA TYR A 252 -9.50 -8.90 8.43
C TYR A 252 -8.42 -8.11 9.15
N LYS A 253 -7.17 -8.38 8.80
CA LYS A 253 -6.03 -7.57 9.22
C LYS A 253 -5.03 -7.46 8.10
N GLN A 254 -4.48 -6.28 7.88
CA GLN A 254 -3.26 -6.07 7.12
C GLN A 254 -2.18 -5.53 8.05
N ASP A 255 -0.95 -6.02 7.87
CA ASP A 255 0.23 -5.58 8.62
C ASP A 255 1.39 -5.43 7.63
N ILE A 256 1.66 -4.18 7.22
CA ILE A 256 2.63 -3.88 6.16
C ILE A 256 4.05 -3.72 6.73
N ASP A 257 4.29 -4.05 7.99
CA ASP A 257 5.61 -3.92 8.62
C ASP A 257 6.67 -4.89 8.08
N VAL A 258 6.22 -5.95 7.38
CA VAL A 258 7.09 -6.88 6.65
C VAL A 258 6.53 -7.14 5.26
N MET A 259 7.33 -6.89 4.23
CA MET A 259 6.88 -7.06 2.85
C MET A 259 7.95 -7.70 1.97
N SER A 260 7.55 -8.65 1.12
CA SER A 260 8.42 -9.17 0.07
C SER A 260 8.71 -8.10 -0.98
N PHE A 261 9.99 -7.73 -1.15
CA PHE A 261 10.40 -6.70 -2.12
C PHE A 261 9.94 -7.02 -3.55
N GLY A 262 9.99 -8.29 -3.96
CA GLY A 262 9.55 -8.72 -5.29
C GLY A 262 8.04 -8.58 -5.54
N LEU A 263 7.23 -8.50 -4.48
CA LEU A 263 5.77 -8.43 -4.57
C LEU A 263 5.20 -7.01 -4.44
N GLN A 264 6.03 -5.99 -4.24
CA GLN A 264 5.56 -4.62 -4.00
C GLN A 264 4.66 -4.06 -5.13
N ARG A 265 4.80 -4.57 -6.37
CA ARG A 265 3.94 -4.18 -7.51
C ARG A 265 2.51 -4.72 -7.42
N HIS A 266 2.22 -5.69 -6.54
CA HIS A 266 0.87 -6.12 -6.25
C HIS A 266 0.00 -5.05 -5.58
N ILE A 267 0.54 -3.88 -5.32
CA ILE A 267 -0.23 -2.68 -4.97
C ILE A 267 -1.38 -2.42 -5.96
N LEU A 268 -1.21 -2.76 -7.24
CA LEU A 268 -2.22 -2.55 -8.28
C LEU A 268 -3.50 -3.38 -8.08
N VAL A 269 -3.42 -4.47 -7.30
CA VAL A 269 -4.59 -5.27 -6.88
C VAL A 269 -4.98 -4.98 -5.42
N HIS A 270 -4.13 -4.26 -4.67
CA HIS A 270 -4.43 -3.86 -3.30
C HIS A 270 -5.41 -2.68 -3.22
N TYR A 271 -5.29 -1.69 -4.10
CA TYR A 271 -6.23 -0.57 -4.13
C TYR A 271 -7.22 -0.69 -5.30
N PRO A 272 -8.45 -0.12 -5.20
CA PRO A 272 -9.42 -0.11 -6.29
C PRO A 272 -8.91 0.79 -7.43
N TYR A 273 -8.43 0.16 -8.50
CA TYR A 273 -7.78 0.86 -9.61
C TYR A 273 -8.75 1.77 -10.36
N ASP A 274 -10.02 1.39 -10.48
CA ASP A 274 -11.08 2.19 -11.07
C ASP A 274 -11.26 3.52 -10.33
N VAL A 275 -11.36 3.49 -8.99
CA VAL A 275 -11.46 4.68 -8.13
C VAL A 275 -10.19 5.54 -8.25
N LYS A 276 -9.02 4.91 -8.17
CA LYS A 276 -7.75 5.62 -8.34
C LYS A 276 -7.67 6.37 -9.66
N ARG A 277 -8.15 5.76 -10.74
CA ARG A 277 -8.10 6.33 -12.09
C ARG A 277 -9.09 7.46 -12.28
N THR A 278 -10.30 7.37 -11.72
CA THR A 278 -11.39 8.33 -11.93
C THR A 278 -11.43 9.45 -10.90
N GLU A 279 -11.07 9.15 -9.65
CA GLU A 279 -11.23 10.07 -8.52
C GLU A 279 -9.90 10.52 -7.91
N GLY A 280 -8.82 9.74 -8.11
CA GLY A 280 -7.48 10.05 -7.62
C GLY A 280 -7.08 9.39 -6.30
N PRO A 281 -7.92 9.29 -5.26
CA PRO A 281 -7.57 8.66 -3.99
C PRO A 281 -7.19 7.18 -4.13
N LYS A 282 -6.28 6.73 -3.28
CA LYS A 282 -5.93 5.31 -3.15
C LYS A 282 -6.53 4.79 -1.85
N TYR A 283 -7.60 4.02 -1.97
CA TYR A 283 -8.21 3.31 -0.85
C TYR A 283 -7.44 2.01 -0.60
N HIS A 284 -7.26 1.62 0.64
CA HIS A 284 -6.94 0.23 1.00
C HIS A 284 -8.20 -0.61 0.83
N LYS A 285 -8.14 -1.67 0.04
CA LYS A 285 -9.15 -2.72 0.08
C LYS A 285 -8.96 -3.50 1.38
N LEU A 286 -9.99 -3.57 2.19
CA LEU A 286 -9.99 -4.36 3.43
C LEU A 286 -10.50 -5.78 3.14
N TYR A 287 -10.10 -6.30 1.99
CA TYR A 287 -10.34 -7.65 1.48
C TYR A 287 -9.24 -7.98 0.46
N VAL A 288 -9.05 -9.26 0.21
CA VAL A 288 -7.99 -9.77 -0.67
C VAL A 288 -8.63 -10.26 -1.98
N GLU A 289 -8.30 -9.63 -3.09
CA GLU A 289 -8.74 -10.07 -4.42
C GLU A 289 -7.97 -11.27 -4.93
N ASP A 290 -8.59 -12.03 -5.82
CA ASP A 290 -7.95 -13.12 -6.52
C ASP A 290 -6.69 -12.66 -7.26
N GLY A 291 -5.65 -13.50 -7.23
CA GLY A 291 -4.36 -13.18 -7.81
C GLY A 291 -3.46 -12.26 -6.97
N ASN A 292 -3.94 -11.73 -5.85
CA ASN A 292 -3.10 -10.99 -4.91
C ASN A 292 -2.14 -11.94 -4.17
N LYS A 293 -0.83 -11.74 -4.33
CA LYS A 293 0.22 -12.59 -3.74
C LYS A 293 0.89 -11.99 -2.51
N LEU A 294 0.47 -10.81 -2.08
CA LEU A 294 0.97 -10.18 -0.85
C LEU A 294 0.67 -11.04 0.37
N LYS A 295 1.59 -11.09 1.34
CA LYS A 295 1.53 -12.01 2.47
C LYS A 295 1.28 -11.33 3.82
N PHE A 296 0.95 -10.07 3.81
CA PHE A 296 0.71 -9.28 5.01
C PHE A 296 -0.78 -9.17 5.39
N TYR A 297 -1.62 -10.06 4.87
CA TYR A 297 -3.04 -10.14 5.23
C TYR A 297 -3.32 -11.35 6.10
N GLU A 298 -4.18 -11.15 7.07
CA GLU A 298 -4.85 -12.20 7.84
C GLU A 298 -6.36 -12.04 7.63
N THR A 299 -7.02 -13.09 7.18
CA THR A 299 -8.48 -13.10 6.94
C THR A 299 -9.11 -14.36 7.53
N THR A 300 -10.26 -14.23 8.14
CA THR A 300 -10.97 -15.40 8.73
C THR A 300 -11.78 -16.13 7.69
N ASN A 301 -12.52 -15.43 6.82
CA ASN A 301 -13.42 -16.02 5.83
C ASN A 301 -13.40 -15.23 4.53
N GLN A 302 -13.65 -15.91 3.39
CA GLN A 302 -13.93 -15.31 2.08
C GLN A 302 -13.01 -14.14 1.70
N ASN A 303 -11.73 -14.25 2.05
CA ASN A 303 -10.73 -13.21 1.77
C ASN A 303 -11.08 -11.82 2.35
N GLY A 304 -11.83 -11.75 3.46
CA GLY A 304 -12.24 -10.48 4.07
C GLY A 304 -13.52 -9.86 3.48
N LEU A 305 -14.18 -10.53 2.54
CA LEU A 305 -15.50 -10.10 2.05
C LEU A 305 -16.60 -10.41 3.07
N LEU A 306 -17.41 -9.41 3.41
CA LEU A 306 -18.51 -9.56 4.36
C LEU A 306 -19.75 -10.09 3.66
N LYS A 307 -20.28 -11.22 4.10
CA LYS A 307 -21.59 -11.72 3.66
C LYS A 307 -22.70 -11.11 4.52
N ILE A 308 -23.43 -10.18 3.96
CA ILE A 308 -24.53 -9.48 4.62
C ILE A 308 -25.86 -10.20 4.33
N GLU A 309 -26.45 -10.78 5.36
CA GLU A 309 -27.73 -11.49 5.29
C GLU A 309 -28.90 -10.61 5.66
N ASN A 310 -30.05 -10.84 5.04
CA ASN A 310 -31.26 -10.05 5.29
C ASN A 310 -31.66 -10.01 6.78
N ASN A 311 -32.07 -8.86 7.26
CA ASN A 311 -32.50 -8.59 8.63
C ASN A 311 -31.43 -8.81 9.72
N LYS A 312 -30.20 -9.12 9.38
CA LYS A 312 -29.08 -9.17 10.35
C LYS A 312 -28.43 -7.79 10.52
N VAL A 313 -27.86 -7.56 11.68
CA VAL A 313 -27.11 -6.35 12.02
C VAL A 313 -25.67 -6.74 12.30
N TYR A 314 -24.75 -5.97 11.76
CA TYR A 314 -23.31 -6.16 11.91
C TYR A 314 -22.71 -4.88 12.48
N GLU A 315 -22.09 -5.01 13.65
CA GLU A 315 -21.28 -3.96 14.28
C GLU A 315 -19.85 -4.11 13.77
N ILE A 316 -19.31 -3.06 13.18
CA ILE A 316 -17.98 -3.08 12.57
C ILE A 316 -17.13 -2.00 13.22
N GLU A 317 -15.99 -2.40 13.73
CA GLU A 317 -14.92 -1.51 14.20
C GLU A 317 -13.70 -1.67 13.30
N ILE A 318 -13.18 -0.56 12.76
CA ILE A 318 -11.97 -0.55 11.96
C ILE A 318 -10.91 0.23 12.73
N LYS A 319 -9.80 -0.43 13.05
CA LYS A 319 -8.67 0.12 13.79
C LYS A 319 -7.51 0.39 12.85
N MET A 320 -6.96 1.59 12.91
CA MET A 320 -5.78 1.99 12.16
C MET A 320 -4.65 2.27 13.13
N TYR A 321 -3.46 1.72 12.87
CA TYR A 321 -2.28 1.93 13.70
C TYR A 321 -1.10 2.40 12.87
N ASP A 322 -0.29 3.26 13.46
CA ASP A 322 1.04 3.61 12.97
C ASP A 322 2.13 2.71 13.61
N PRO A 323 3.41 2.85 13.21
CA PRO A 323 4.50 2.07 13.79
C PRO A 323 4.81 2.38 15.27
N TYR A 324 4.29 3.47 15.81
CA TYR A 324 4.50 3.90 17.21
C TYR A 324 3.37 3.44 18.13
N GLY A 325 2.32 2.81 17.56
CA GLY A 325 1.15 2.31 18.28
C GLY A 325 0.09 3.37 18.54
N ASN A 326 0.19 4.56 17.91
CA ASN A 326 -0.92 5.49 17.94
C ASN A 326 -2.09 4.92 17.13
N LYS A 327 -3.30 5.05 17.67
CA LYS A 327 -4.50 4.39 17.12
C LYS A 327 -5.60 5.40 16.85
N SER A 328 -6.33 5.20 15.75
CA SER A 328 -7.66 5.75 15.51
C SER A 328 -8.63 4.66 15.08
N THR A 329 -9.91 4.88 15.33
CA THR A 329 -10.98 3.92 15.08
C THR A 329 -12.06 4.49 14.17
N LEU A 330 -12.73 3.63 13.42
CA LEU A 330 -13.98 3.93 12.71
C LEU A 330 -15.03 2.91 13.10
N ASP A 331 -16.13 3.39 13.68
CA ASP A 331 -17.30 2.58 14.02
C ASP A 331 -18.40 2.76 12.97
N LEU A 332 -18.97 1.66 12.54
CA LEU A 332 -20.15 1.66 11.67
C LEU A 332 -21.06 0.46 11.91
N ILE A 333 -22.33 0.64 11.58
CA ILE A 333 -23.33 -0.42 11.60
C ILE A 333 -23.75 -0.72 10.16
N ILE A 334 -23.69 -2.00 9.78
CA ILE A 334 -24.30 -2.48 8.54
C ILE A 334 -25.54 -3.27 8.89
N LYS A 335 -26.69 -2.88 8.31
CA LYS A 335 -27.95 -3.61 8.41
C LYS A 335 -28.23 -4.33 7.11
N GLY A 336 -28.48 -5.62 7.20
CA GLY A 336 -28.89 -6.45 6.08
C GLY A 336 -30.30 -6.08 5.61
N GLU A 337 -30.40 -5.63 4.36
CA GLU A 337 -31.67 -5.30 3.71
C GLU A 337 -31.64 -5.84 2.30
N ALA A 338 -32.34 -6.96 2.08
CA ALA A 338 -32.46 -7.53 0.75
C ALA A 338 -33.20 -6.57 -0.19
N PRO A 339 -32.81 -6.47 -1.46
CA PRO A 339 -33.52 -5.67 -2.45
C PRO A 339 -34.98 -6.10 -2.56
N LYS A 340 -35.88 -5.14 -2.71
CA LYS A 340 -37.33 -5.38 -2.73
C LYS A 340 -37.81 -6.24 -3.90
N GLN A 341 -36.98 -6.36 -4.93
CA GLN A 341 -37.20 -7.23 -6.08
C GLN A 341 -35.90 -7.96 -6.39
N PHE A 342 -35.78 -9.20 -5.94
CA PHE A 342 -34.90 -10.16 -6.61
C PHE A 342 -35.61 -10.59 -7.88
N LEU A 343 -34.89 -10.60 -8.98
CA LEU A 343 -35.33 -11.34 -10.18
C LEU A 343 -35.39 -12.82 -9.77
N GLN A 344 -36.59 -13.30 -9.43
CA GLN A 344 -36.82 -14.71 -9.08
C GLN A 344 -36.83 -15.62 -10.30
N GLU A 345 -36.68 -15.05 -11.51
CA GLU A 345 -36.69 -15.81 -12.75
C GLU A 345 -35.25 -15.96 -13.24
N SER A 346 -34.83 -17.22 -13.39
CA SER A 346 -33.64 -17.56 -14.17
C SER A 346 -33.87 -17.05 -15.58
N ILE A 347 -33.04 -16.13 -16.03
CA ILE A 347 -33.01 -15.77 -17.44
C ILE A 347 -32.21 -16.88 -18.11
N ASP A 348 -32.88 -17.87 -18.68
CA ASP A 348 -32.24 -18.87 -19.53
C ASP A 348 -31.89 -18.19 -20.87
N PHE A 349 -30.65 -17.76 -20.99
CA PHE A 349 -30.08 -17.37 -22.27
C PHE A 349 -29.31 -18.56 -22.84
N GLU A 350 -29.83 -19.15 -23.87
CA GLU A 350 -29.05 -19.99 -24.79
C GLU A 350 -28.30 -19.07 -25.77
N LEU A 351 -27.22 -18.46 -25.32
CA LEU A 351 -26.32 -17.67 -26.15
C LEU A 351 -24.92 -18.28 -26.07
N ASP A 352 -24.30 -18.57 -27.18
CA ASP A 352 -23.00 -19.24 -27.29
C ASP A 352 -21.85 -18.45 -26.72
N GLN A 353 -21.96 -17.13 -26.62
CA GLN A 353 -21.01 -16.26 -25.91
C GLN A 353 -21.71 -15.01 -25.39
N ILE A 354 -21.66 -14.79 -24.08
CA ILE A 354 -22.13 -13.58 -23.42
C ILE A 354 -20.96 -12.92 -22.70
N ASP A 355 -20.63 -11.70 -23.08
CA ASP A 355 -19.83 -10.80 -22.23
C ASP A 355 -20.77 -9.75 -21.63
N TYR A 356 -20.60 -9.45 -20.34
CA TYR A 356 -21.42 -8.43 -19.69
C TYR A 356 -20.56 -7.49 -18.84
N ARG A 357 -20.96 -6.24 -18.79
CA ARG A 357 -20.34 -5.25 -17.90
C ARG A 357 -21.43 -4.51 -17.14
N ILE A 358 -21.25 -4.41 -15.85
CA ILE A 358 -22.11 -3.60 -15.00
C ILE A 358 -21.36 -2.32 -14.67
N LYS A 359 -21.97 -1.17 -15.01
CA LYS A 359 -21.45 0.14 -14.63
C LYS A 359 -22.56 0.93 -14.00
N LYS A 360 -22.43 1.22 -12.69
CA LYS A 360 -23.49 1.75 -11.85
C LYS A 360 -24.70 0.80 -11.88
N ASP A 361 -25.90 1.31 -12.09
CA ASP A 361 -27.13 0.52 -12.21
C ASP A 361 -27.41 0.05 -13.66
N ILE A 362 -26.42 0.15 -14.55
CA ILE A 362 -26.58 -0.21 -15.96
C ILE A 362 -25.84 -1.52 -16.22
N LEU A 363 -26.63 -2.55 -16.58
CA LEU A 363 -26.12 -3.81 -17.12
C LEU A 363 -25.94 -3.63 -18.65
N LYS A 364 -24.71 -3.76 -19.13
CA LYS A 364 -24.40 -3.85 -20.56
C LYS A 364 -24.15 -5.30 -20.90
N ILE A 365 -24.99 -5.84 -21.79
CA ILE A 365 -24.83 -7.18 -22.31
C ILE A 365 -24.26 -7.03 -23.73
N TYR A 366 -23.17 -7.74 -23.99
CA TYR A 366 -22.58 -7.84 -25.32
C TYR A 366 -22.88 -9.24 -25.85
N THR A 367 -23.53 -9.32 -26.97
CA THR A 367 -23.79 -10.59 -27.63
C THR A 367 -23.09 -10.59 -28.99
N SER A 368 -22.37 -11.66 -29.33
CA SER A 368 -21.93 -11.88 -30.69
C SER A 368 -23.03 -12.65 -31.42
N ASN A 369 -23.75 -12.00 -32.31
CA ASN A 369 -24.70 -12.67 -33.20
C ASN A 369 -24.12 -12.67 -34.59
N ASN A 370 -24.08 -13.83 -35.21
CA ASN A 370 -23.87 -13.99 -36.66
C ASN A 370 -25.16 -13.66 -37.43
N CYS A 371 -25.91 -12.63 -37.07
CA CYS A 371 -27.11 -12.23 -37.76
C CYS A 371 -26.78 -11.37 -38.97
N GLU A 372 -27.22 -11.80 -40.13
CA GLU A 372 -27.27 -10.97 -41.32
C GLU A 372 -28.16 -9.74 -41.05
N LYS A 373 -27.76 -8.59 -41.54
CA LYS A 373 -28.11 -7.22 -41.20
C LYS A 373 -29.60 -6.79 -41.33
N GLU A 374 -30.61 -7.64 -41.33
CA GLU A 374 -31.94 -7.22 -41.74
C GLU A 374 -33.08 -7.34 -40.73
N GLU A 375 -32.88 -7.82 -39.49
CA GLU A 375 -33.97 -7.83 -38.51
C GLU A 375 -33.55 -7.12 -37.20
N GLU A 376 -34.31 -6.06 -36.84
CA GLU A 376 -34.24 -5.41 -35.52
C GLU A 376 -34.72 -6.42 -34.45
N GLU A 377 -33.83 -7.22 -33.91
CA GLU A 377 -34.17 -8.10 -32.81
C GLU A 377 -34.38 -7.25 -31.52
N GLU A 378 -35.60 -7.28 -31.05
CA GLU A 378 -35.97 -6.68 -29.78
C GLU A 378 -35.62 -7.65 -28.63
N LEU A 379 -34.76 -7.23 -27.70
CA LEU A 379 -34.46 -7.99 -26.51
C LEU A 379 -35.54 -7.75 -25.44
N ASN A 380 -36.30 -8.77 -25.11
CA ASN A 380 -37.32 -8.69 -24.08
C ASN A 380 -36.74 -9.07 -22.72
N LEU A 381 -36.50 -8.08 -21.86
CA LEU A 381 -36.09 -8.30 -20.49
C LEU A 381 -37.31 -8.32 -19.56
N ASN A 382 -37.54 -9.46 -18.92
CA ASN A 382 -38.52 -9.55 -17.84
C ASN A 382 -37.89 -9.13 -16.50
N ILE A 383 -38.24 -7.95 -15.99
CA ILE A 383 -37.75 -7.42 -14.74
C ILE A 383 -38.92 -7.33 -13.75
N GLY A 384 -38.96 -8.27 -12.79
CA GLY A 384 -39.98 -8.26 -11.74
C GLY A 384 -41.42 -8.39 -12.29
N GLY A 385 -41.65 -9.26 -13.28
CA GLY A 385 -42.96 -9.48 -13.91
C GLY A 385 -43.34 -8.41 -14.94
N THR A 386 -42.48 -7.45 -15.23
CA THR A 386 -42.70 -6.43 -16.24
C THR A 386 -41.74 -6.69 -17.43
N VAL A 387 -42.29 -7.01 -18.57
CA VAL A 387 -41.50 -7.16 -19.81
C VAL A 387 -41.13 -5.77 -20.33
N LYS A 388 -39.85 -5.49 -20.41
CA LYS A 388 -39.32 -4.30 -21.09
C LYS A 388 -38.62 -4.74 -22.35
N THR A 389 -39.12 -4.26 -23.47
CA THR A 389 -38.49 -4.43 -24.78
C THR A 389 -37.38 -3.40 -24.91
N ILE A 390 -36.15 -3.87 -25.13
CA ILE A 390 -34.95 -3.02 -25.31
C ILE A 390 -34.52 -3.18 -26.76
N LYS A 391 -34.40 -2.05 -27.47
CA LYS A 391 -33.73 -2.04 -28.77
C LYS A 391 -32.23 -1.92 -28.58
N PRO A 392 -31.39 -2.71 -29.26
CA PRO A 392 -29.95 -2.57 -29.23
C PRO A 392 -29.56 -1.14 -29.62
N SER A 393 -28.75 -0.47 -28.84
CA SER A 393 -28.33 0.91 -29.12
C SER A 393 -27.06 1.01 -29.97
N TYR A 394 -26.34 -0.09 -30.18
CA TYR A 394 -25.10 -0.14 -30.97
C TYR A 394 -24.90 -1.52 -31.61
N PHE A 395 -24.55 -1.52 -32.87
CA PHE A 395 -23.87 -2.63 -33.51
C PHE A 395 -22.40 -2.26 -33.64
N LEU A 396 -21.50 -3.10 -33.13
CA LEU A 396 -20.06 -2.97 -33.41
C LEU A 396 -19.82 -3.73 -34.72
N ASP A 397 -19.43 -3.01 -35.75
CA ASP A 397 -18.94 -3.61 -36.97
C ASP A 397 -17.59 -4.28 -36.72
N GLU A 398 -17.38 -5.53 -37.15
CA GLU A 398 -16.13 -6.29 -36.91
C GLU A 398 -14.92 -5.73 -37.69
N THR A 399 -14.99 -4.56 -38.26
CA THR A 399 -13.93 -3.94 -39.08
C THR A 399 -13.37 -2.64 -38.49
N ALA A 400 -13.21 -2.54 -37.17
CA ALA A 400 -12.49 -1.41 -36.54
C ALA A 400 -11.38 -1.89 -35.60
#